data_9a49f1b2a19001f2e0b6186178230a9d
#
_entry.id   9a49f1b2a19001f2e0b6186178230a9d
#
_cell.length_a   1.000
_cell.length_b   1.000
_cell.length_c   1.000
_cell.angle_alpha   90.00
_cell.angle_beta   90.00
_cell.angle_gamma   90.00
#
_symmetry.space_group_name_H-M   'P 1'
#
loop_
_entity.id
_entity.type
_entity.pdbx_description
1 polymer ?
#
loop_
_entity_poly.entity_id
_entity_poly.type
_entity_poly.pdbx_seq_one_letter_code
_entity_poly.pdbx_strand_id
1 'polypeptide(L)'
;MRKPSTEPPSSQPAANTDKKVEIAAVRLLARREHGTRELKRKLSAKGHEEGAVDRVVEKLGTKKLVSDERFVSTFVHHHARRGQGPVRIRAELRQQGIADSQIEHEIAASTVDWVSVATEVRRRKFGTQPPASLAERAKQARFLQYRGFTADQIRAALQTQEGDNEGQCDADPSSESVDQDSPD
;
A
#
# COMPACT_ATOMS: atom_id res chain seq x y z
N MET A 1 47.33 34.56 43.40
CA MET A 1 45.93 34.45 43.10
C MET A 1 45.76 33.78 41.74
N ARG A 2 45.44 32.47 41.71
CA ARG A 2 45.16 31.71 40.49
C ARG A 2 43.65 31.72 40.25
N LYS A 3 43.21 32.21 39.09
CA LYS A 3 41.80 32.15 38.67
C LYS A 3 41.44 30.71 38.35
N PRO A 4 40.30 30.18 38.76
CA PRO A 4 39.83 28.91 38.31
C PRO A 4 39.31 29.05 36.87
N SER A 5 39.91 28.29 35.94
CA SER A 5 39.41 28.11 34.58
C SER A 5 38.17 27.23 34.63
N THR A 6 37.02 27.84 34.44
CA THR A 6 35.75 27.12 34.25
C THR A 6 35.69 26.66 32.79
N GLU A 7 36.17 25.47 32.51
CA GLU A 7 35.92 24.81 31.24
C GLU A 7 34.44 24.41 31.21
N PRO A 8 33.70 24.69 30.12
CA PRO A 8 32.32 24.19 29.97
C PRO A 8 32.34 22.67 29.84
N PRO A 9 31.36 21.95 30.42
CA PRO A 9 31.30 20.49 30.36
C PRO A 9 31.24 20.03 28.90
N SER A 10 32.19 19.18 28.53
CA SER A 10 32.40 18.64 27.20
C SER A 10 31.12 18.00 26.61
N SER A 11 30.59 18.59 25.54
CA SER A 11 29.51 18.08 24.70
C SER A 11 29.86 16.82 23.88
N GLN A 12 31.01 16.22 24.15
CA GLN A 12 31.52 15.05 23.41
C GLN A 12 30.78 13.73 23.62
N PRO A 13 30.22 13.35 24.80
CA PRO A 13 29.51 12.08 24.95
C PRO A 13 28.18 12.05 24.20
N ALA A 14 27.42 13.15 24.14
CA ALA A 14 26.16 13.24 23.44
C ALA A 14 26.36 13.14 21.90
N ALA A 15 27.35 13.81 21.35
CA ALA A 15 27.67 13.76 19.91
C ALA A 15 28.07 12.34 19.46
N ASN A 16 28.77 11.57 20.29
CA ASN A 16 29.16 10.20 19.97
C ASN A 16 27.95 9.24 20.04
N THR A 17 27.04 9.47 20.95
CA THR A 17 25.77 8.72 21.06
C THR A 17 24.88 8.98 19.83
N ASP A 18 24.69 10.24 19.46
CA ASP A 18 23.90 10.63 18.27
C ASP A 18 24.49 10.03 16.99
N LYS A 19 25.82 9.98 16.84
CA LYS A 19 26.49 9.35 15.70
C LYS A 19 26.21 7.85 15.61
N LYS A 20 26.20 7.13 16.73
CA LYS A 20 25.85 5.70 16.76
C LYS A 20 24.40 5.47 16.34
N VAL A 21 23.48 6.31 16.82
CA VAL A 21 22.06 6.27 16.44
C VAL A 21 21.87 6.58 14.96
N GLU A 22 22.56 7.60 14.42
CA GLU A 22 22.51 7.99 13.01
C GLU A 22 22.96 6.83 12.10
N ILE A 23 24.06 6.16 12.43
CA ILE A 23 24.53 4.97 11.68
C ILE A 23 23.49 3.86 11.73
N ALA A 24 22.88 3.59 12.88
CA ALA A 24 21.84 2.57 13.01
C ALA A 24 20.58 2.92 12.21
N ALA A 25 20.17 4.20 12.23
CA ALA A 25 19.04 4.70 11.46
C ALA A 25 19.28 4.57 9.94
N VAL A 26 20.44 5.03 9.44
CA VAL A 26 20.81 4.94 8.03
C VAL A 26 20.82 3.48 7.56
N ARG A 27 21.33 2.54 8.37
CA ARG A 27 21.30 1.10 8.05
C ARG A 27 19.87 0.54 7.93
N LEU A 28 18.93 1.07 8.69
CA LEU A 28 17.51 0.69 8.57
C LEU A 28 16.90 1.25 7.29
N LEU A 29 17.13 2.54 7.03
CA LEU A 29 16.61 3.26 5.85
C LEU A 29 17.20 2.72 4.54
N ALA A 30 18.44 2.24 4.53
CA ALA A 30 19.07 1.62 3.37
C ALA A 30 18.36 0.30 2.93
N ARG A 31 17.58 -0.33 3.81
CA ARG A 31 16.85 -1.56 3.49
C ARG A 31 15.48 -1.30 2.88
N ARG A 32 14.77 -0.29 3.39
CA ARG A 32 13.46 0.15 2.94
C ARG A 32 13.08 1.48 3.59
N GLU A 33 12.06 2.12 3.05
CA GLU A 33 11.43 3.26 3.72
C GLU A 33 10.84 2.85 5.08
N HIS A 34 10.95 3.75 6.04
CA HIS A 34 10.39 3.62 7.38
C HIS A 34 9.64 4.90 7.75
N GLY A 35 8.48 4.74 8.35
CA GLY A 35 7.78 5.87 8.98
C GLY A 35 8.55 6.36 10.22
N THR A 36 8.40 7.64 10.51
CA THR A 36 9.06 8.32 11.64
C THR A 36 8.87 7.56 12.95
N ARG A 37 7.64 7.17 13.27
CA ARG A 37 7.32 6.43 14.51
C ARG A 37 7.90 5.01 14.50
N GLU A 38 7.85 4.32 13.37
CA GLU A 38 8.43 2.99 13.23
C GLU A 38 9.95 3.02 13.44
N LEU A 39 10.63 4.02 12.85
CA LEU A 39 12.06 4.19 12.97
C LEU A 39 12.46 4.44 14.43
N LYS A 40 11.78 5.38 15.12
CA LYS A 40 11.99 5.64 16.55
C LYS A 40 11.84 4.36 17.38
N ARG A 41 10.73 3.64 17.24
CA ARG A 41 10.48 2.38 17.94
C ARG A 41 11.58 1.35 17.72
N LYS A 42 12.08 1.21 16.49
CA LYS A 42 13.14 0.25 16.16
C LYS A 42 14.50 0.64 16.76
N LEU A 43 14.79 1.92 16.82
CA LEU A 43 16.03 2.42 17.42
C LEU A 43 15.99 2.24 18.95
N SER A 44 14.88 2.60 19.60
CA SER A 44 14.70 2.38 21.05
C SER A 44 14.77 0.88 21.41
N ALA A 45 14.16 0.01 20.61
CA ALA A 45 14.24 -1.45 20.78
C ALA A 45 15.67 -2.01 20.63
N LYS A 46 16.59 -1.28 20.01
CA LYS A 46 18.02 -1.62 19.92
C LYS A 46 18.84 -1.09 21.12
N GLY A 47 18.18 -0.50 22.11
CA GLY A 47 18.81 0.03 23.32
C GLY A 47 19.42 1.43 23.16
N HIS A 48 19.03 2.18 22.11
CA HIS A 48 19.45 3.57 21.99
C HIS A 48 18.62 4.47 22.92
N GLU A 49 19.28 5.48 23.49
CA GLU A 49 18.64 6.48 24.36
C GLU A 49 17.57 7.27 23.59
N GLU A 50 16.41 7.46 24.21
CA GLU A 50 15.23 8.05 23.57
C GLU A 50 15.49 9.49 23.10
N GLY A 51 16.14 10.30 23.92
CA GLY A 51 16.51 11.67 23.56
C GLY A 51 17.48 11.77 22.37
N ALA A 52 18.43 10.84 22.27
CA ALA A 52 19.32 10.76 21.09
C ALA A 52 18.57 10.28 19.85
N VAL A 53 17.64 9.34 19.98
CA VAL A 53 16.77 8.86 18.90
C VAL A 53 15.93 10.01 18.35
N ASP A 54 15.32 10.83 19.24
CA ASP A 54 14.47 11.94 18.82
C ASP A 54 15.27 12.99 18.03
N ARG A 55 16.40 13.44 18.57
CA ARG A 55 17.26 14.40 17.87
C ARG A 55 17.74 13.91 16.50
N VAL A 56 18.13 12.63 16.42
CA VAL A 56 18.64 12.06 15.17
C VAL A 56 17.51 11.89 14.15
N VAL A 57 16.34 11.40 14.55
CA VAL A 57 15.20 11.22 13.63
C VAL A 57 14.70 12.56 13.12
N GLU A 58 14.64 13.59 13.95
CA GLU A 58 14.31 14.95 13.53
C GLU A 58 15.33 15.49 12.50
N LYS A 59 16.63 15.35 12.78
CA LYS A 59 17.71 15.72 11.85
C LYS A 59 17.60 14.98 10.52
N LEU A 60 17.24 13.69 10.53
CA LEU A 60 17.05 12.91 9.30
C LEU A 60 15.81 13.36 8.54
N GLY A 61 14.75 13.77 9.25
CA GLY A 61 13.54 14.35 8.67
C GLY A 61 13.82 15.66 7.94
N THR A 62 14.56 16.60 8.58
CA THR A 62 14.96 17.88 7.94
C THR A 62 15.81 17.67 6.69
N LYS A 63 16.61 16.60 6.66
CA LYS A 63 17.41 16.20 5.48
C LYS A 63 16.58 15.40 4.45
N LYS A 64 15.29 15.21 4.66
CA LYS A 64 14.40 14.40 3.82
C LYS A 64 14.85 12.94 3.65
N LEU A 65 15.69 12.43 4.57
CA LEU A 65 16.10 11.03 4.60
C LEU A 65 15.02 10.12 5.24
N VAL A 66 14.13 10.70 6.05
CA VAL A 66 12.92 10.08 6.57
C VAL A 66 11.73 10.91 6.07
N SER A 67 10.72 10.24 5.53
CA SER A 67 9.49 10.88 5.06
C SER A 67 8.31 9.92 5.25
N ASP A 68 7.36 10.34 6.06
CA ASP A 68 6.13 9.57 6.26
C ASP A 68 5.31 9.47 4.96
N GLU A 69 5.33 10.50 4.11
CA GLU A 69 4.70 10.52 2.79
C GLU A 69 5.26 9.40 1.89
N ARG A 70 6.59 9.36 1.67
CA ARG A 70 7.21 8.29 0.87
C ARG A 70 6.99 6.90 1.47
N PHE A 71 7.02 6.81 2.80
CA PHE A 71 6.73 5.57 3.49
C PHE A 71 5.32 5.09 3.19
N VAL A 72 4.30 5.96 3.32
CA VAL A 72 2.89 5.60 3.07
C VAL A 72 2.68 5.22 1.61
N SER A 73 3.19 6.01 0.66
CA SER A 73 3.10 5.72 -0.77
C SER A 73 3.69 4.35 -1.11
N THR A 74 4.92 4.08 -0.64
CA THR A 74 5.59 2.78 -0.83
C THR A 74 4.80 1.63 -0.18
N PHE A 75 4.25 1.87 1.02
CA PHE A 75 3.44 0.90 1.74
C PHE A 75 2.17 0.55 0.98
N VAL A 76 1.42 1.54 0.49
CA VAL A 76 0.19 1.35 -0.31
C VAL A 76 0.48 0.48 -1.54
N HIS A 77 1.47 0.86 -2.34
CA HIS A 77 1.82 0.11 -3.54
C HIS A 77 2.32 -1.32 -3.25
N HIS A 78 3.13 -1.50 -2.21
CA HIS A 78 3.63 -2.81 -1.81
C HIS A 78 2.51 -3.75 -1.38
N HIS A 79 1.61 -3.27 -0.54
CA HIS A 79 0.50 -4.06 0.01
C HIS A 79 -0.59 -4.32 -1.04
N ALA A 80 -0.87 -3.37 -1.95
CA ALA A 80 -1.73 -3.57 -3.10
C ALA A 80 -1.24 -4.72 -4.00
N ARG A 81 0.07 -4.74 -4.33
CA ARG A 81 0.67 -5.85 -5.10
C ARG A 81 0.55 -7.22 -4.41
N ARG A 82 0.46 -7.24 -3.07
CA ARG A 82 0.21 -8.46 -2.29
C ARG A 82 -1.28 -8.81 -2.20
N GLY A 83 -2.14 -8.05 -2.88
CA GLY A 83 -3.57 -8.28 -2.91
C GLY A 83 -4.29 -7.91 -1.63
N GLN A 84 -3.82 -6.87 -0.94
CA GLN A 84 -4.52 -6.27 0.20
C GLN A 84 -5.32 -5.06 -0.26
N GLY A 85 -6.54 -4.94 0.25
CA GLY A 85 -7.42 -3.82 -0.06
C GLY A 85 -7.17 -2.59 0.83
N PRO A 86 -7.73 -1.43 0.44
CA PRO A 86 -7.46 -0.15 1.09
C PRO A 86 -7.90 -0.10 2.57
N VAL A 87 -8.95 -0.82 2.95
CA VAL A 87 -9.42 -0.87 4.35
C VAL A 87 -8.37 -1.48 5.28
N ARG A 88 -7.75 -2.57 4.85
CA ARG A 88 -6.68 -3.23 5.61
C ARG A 88 -5.42 -2.38 5.66
N ILE A 89 -5.04 -1.77 4.54
CA ILE A 89 -3.88 -0.87 4.44
C ILE A 89 -4.05 0.31 5.41
N ARG A 90 -5.23 0.93 5.46
CA ARG A 90 -5.56 1.99 6.45
C ARG A 90 -5.33 1.53 7.88
N ALA A 91 -5.87 0.37 8.23
CA ALA A 91 -5.74 -0.16 9.58
C ALA A 91 -4.27 -0.41 9.97
N GLU A 92 -3.49 -0.97 9.08
CA GLU A 92 -2.06 -1.23 9.30
C GLU A 92 -1.25 0.08 9.42
N LEU A 93 -1.53 1.10 8.59
CA LEU A 93 -0.87 2.42 8.66
C LEU A 93 -1.23 3.18 9.94
N ARG A 94 -2.50 3.10 10.41
CA ARG A 94 -2.92 3.64 11.72
C ARG A 94 -2.12 3.02 12.86
N GLN A 95 -1.92 1.72 12.82
CA GLN A 95 -1.09 1.02 13.82
C GLN A 95 0.38 1.48 13.79
N GLN A 96 0.88 1.91 12.63
CA GLN A 96 2.21 2.52 12.50
C GLN A 96 2.25 3.97 13.00
N GLY A 97 1.09 4.56 13.33
CA GLY A 97 0.96 5.90 13.89
C GLY A 97 0.96 7.00 12.83
N ILE A 98 0.56 6.69 11.60
CA ILE A 98 0.35 7.67 10.55
C ILE A 98 -1.03 8.33 10.74
N ALA A 99 -1.10 9.65 10.50
CA ALA A 99 -2.33 10.40 10.62
C ALA A 99 -3.34 10.02 9.54
N ASP A 100 -4.63 9.95 9.89
CA ASP A 100 -5.70 9.55 8.97
C ASP A 100 -5.75 10.44 7.71
N SER A 101 -5.58 11.75 7.86
CA SER A 101 -5.56 12.69 6.74
C SER A 101 -4.47 12.36 5.72
N GLN A 102 -3.29 11.96 6.18
CA GLN A 102 -2.19 11.57 5.32
C GLN A 102 -2.45 10.22 4.64
N ILE A 103 -3.03 9.26 5.37
CA ILE A 103 -3.41 7.96 4.82
C ILE A 103 -4.43 8.13 3.69
N GLU A 104 -5.49 8.90 3.92
CA GLU A 104 -6.54 9.14 2.92
C GLU A 104 -6.00 9.88 1.69
N HIS A 105 -5.15 10.89 1.92
CA HIS A 105 -4.50 11.63 0.83
C HIS A 105 -3.70 10.68 -0.07
N GLU A 106 -2.83 9.84 0.50
CA GLU A 106 -1.98 8.94 -0.26
C GLU A 106 -2.75 7.82 -0.96
N ILE A 107 -3.80 7.27 -0.32
CA ILE A 107 -4.65 6.25 -0.95
C ILE A 107 -5.42 6.86 -2.13
N ALA A 108 -5.93 8.09 -1.99
CA ALA A 108 -6.64 8.78 -3.07
C ALA A 108 -5.70 9.20 -4.21
N ALA A 109 -4.48 9.62 -3.90
CA ALA A 109 -3.46 9.98 -4.88
C ALA A 109 -2.82 8.76 -5.56
N SER A 110 -2.98 7.56 -4.99
CA SER A 110 -2.40 6.35 -5.56
C SER A 110 -3.01 6.00 -6.92
N THR A 111 -2.18 5.55 -7.85
CA THR A 111 -2.61 5.06 -9.17
C THR A 111 -3.14 3.63 -9.14
N VAL A 112 -3.42 3.09 -7.95
CA VAL A 112 -3.86 1.71 -7.77
C VAL A 112 -5.31 1.54 -8.18
N ASP A 113 -5.56 0.73 -9.19
CA ASP A 113 -6.91 0.27 -9.52
C ASP A 113 -7.33 -0.87 -8.56
N TRP A 114 -8.04 -0.48 -7.53
CA TRP A 114 -8.48 -1.41 -6.47
C TRP A 114 -9.46 -2.47 -6.96
N VAL A 115 -10.26 -2.19 -7.99
CA VAL A 115 -11.19 -3.16 -8.58
C VAL A 115 -10.41 -4.22 -9.32
N SER A 116 -9.45 -3.83 -10.15
CA SER A 116 -8.56 -4.76 -10.84
C SER A 116 -7.75 -5.62 -9.87
N VAL A 117 -7.23 -5.04 -8.78
CA VAL A 117 -6.53 -5.80 -7.73
C VAL A 117 -7.47 -6.82 -7.08
N ALA A 118 -8.70 -6.43 -6.72
CA ALA A 118 -9.69 -7.34 -6.13
C ALA A 118 -10.06 -8.49 -7.07
N THR A 119 -10.28 -8.17 -8.34
CA THR A 119 -10.59 -9.14 -9.41
C THR A 119 -9.46 -10.16 -9.57
N GLU A 120 -8.23 -9.69 -9.65
CA GLU A 120 -7.07 -10.58 -9.79
C GLU A 120 -6.88 -11.47 -8.55
N VAL A 121 -7.06 -10.94 -7.34
CA VAL A 121 -7.01 -11.71 -6.09
C VAL A 121 -8.09 -12.79 -6.05
N ARG A 122 -9.30 -12.47 -6.51
CA ARG A 122 -10.40 -13.43 -6.66
C ARG A 122 -10.03 -14.54 -7.64
N ARG A 123 -9.59 -14.14 -8.86
CA ARG A 123 -9.21 -15.09 -9.93
C ARG A 123 -8.11 -16.05 -9.50
N ARG A 124 -7.10 -15.59 -8.80
CA ARG A 124 -6.01 -16.45 -8.25
C ARG A 124 -6.51 -17.46 -7.23
N LYS A 125 -7.54 -17.12 -6.46
CA LYS A 125 -8.04 -17.99 -5.39
C LYS A 125 -9.13 -18.95 -5.84
N PHE A 126 -10.04 -18.49 -6.72
CA PHE A 126 -11.26 -19.19 -7.07
C PHE A 126 -11.37 -19.55 -8.55
N GLY A 127 -10.39 -19.13 -9.37
CA GLY A 127 -10.42 -19.33 -10.80
C GLY A 127 -11.13 -18.22 -11.56
N THR A 128 -11.19 -18.37 -12.87
CA THR A 128 -11.76 -17.37 -13.78
C THR A 128 -13.29 -17.42 -13.81
N GLN A 129 -13.88 -18.57 -13.53
CA GLN A 129 -15.33 -18.74 -13.59
C GLN A 129 -16.08 -17.87 -12.57
N PRO A 130 -17.22 -17.28 -12.93
CA PRO A 130 -18.07 -16.57 -11.98
C PRO A 130 -18.63 -17.53 -10.92
N PRO A 131 -19.03 -17.01 -9.74
CA PRO A 131 -19.65 -17.84 -8.73
C PRO A 131 -20.99 -18.39 -9.21
N ALA A 132 -21.13 -19.72 -9.25
CA ALA A 132 -22.32 -20.40 -9.76
C ALA A 132 -23.54 -20.32 -8.82
N SER A 133 -23.36 -19.94 -7.56
CA SER A 133 -24.41 -19.87 -6.57
C SER A 133 -24.25 -18.68 -5.62
N LEU A 134 -25.35 -18.30 -4.95
CA LEU A 134 -25.33 -17.29 -3.90
C LEU A 134 -24.36 -17.66 -2.76
N ALA A 135 -24.25 -18.94 -2.43
CA ALA A 135 -23.33 -19.42 -1.40
C ALA A 135 -21.87 -19.20 -1.81
N GLU A 136 -21.51 -19.49 -3.06
CA GLU A 136 -20.18 -19.23 -3.59
C GLU A 136 -19.89 -17.73 -3.68
N ARG A 137 -20.84 -16.93 -4.15
CA ARG A 137 -20.73 -15.47 -4.18
C ARG A 137 -20.47 -14.91 -2.78
N ALA A 138 -21.20 -15.37 -1.77
CA ALA A 138 -20.98 -14.98 -0.38
C ALA A 138 -19.62 -15.42 0.16
N LYS A 139 -19.12 -16.60 -0.22
CA LYS A 139 -17.79 -17.10 0.14
C LYS A 139 -16.69 -16.22 -0.46
N GLN A 140 -16.79 -15.89 -1.74
CA GLN A 140 -15.84 -15.04 -2.44
C GLN A 140 -15.86 -13.62 -1.88
N ALA A 141 -17.04 -13.04 -1.61
CA ALA A 141 -17.18 -11.73 -1.00
C ALA A 141 -16.52 -11.66 0.39
N ARG A 142 -16.76 -12.64 1.27
CA ARG A 142 -16.11 -12.73 2.59
C ARG A 142 -14.59 -12.81 2.49
N PHE A 143 -14.07 -13.55 1.53
CA PHE A 143 -12.62 -13.62 1.30
C PHE A 143 -12.05 -12.25 0.92
N LEU A 144 -12.66 -11.52 -0.02
CA LEU A 144 -12.23 -10.19 -0.42
C LEU A 144 -12.38 -9.17 0.72
N GLN A 145 -13.45 -9.27 1.50
CA GLN A 145 -13.65 -8.45 2.70
C GLN A 145 -12.54 -8.69 3.73
N TYR A 146 -12.14 -9.93 3.97
CA TYR A 146 -11.03 -10.26 4.85
C TYR A 146 -9.69 -9.71 4.34
N ARG A 147 -9.53 -9.60 3.01
CA ARG A 147 -8.38 -8.95 2.37
C ARG A 147 -8.41 -7.42 2.49
N GLY A 148 -9.55 -6.84 2.92
CA GLY A 148 -9.71 -5.42 3.17
C GLY A 148 -10.19 -4.61 1.97
N PHE A 149 -10.90 -5.22 1.02
CA PHE A 149 -11.58 -4.49 -0.05
C PHE A 149 -12.91 -3.92 0.45
N THR A 150 -13.33 -2.78 -0.14
CA THR A 150 -14.63 -2.17 0.16
C THR A 150 -15.77 -2.95 -0.47
N ALA A 151 -17.01 -2.72 0.01
CA ALA A 151 -18.21 -3.38 -0.54
C ALA A 151 -18.37 -3.12 -2.04
N ASP A 152 -18.09 -1.88 -2.50
CA ASP A 152 -18.20 -1.52 -3.92
C ASP A 152 -17.13 -2.20 -4.77
N GLN A 153 -15.88 -2.26 -4.30
CA GLN A 153 -14.80 -2.99 -4.96
C GLN A 153 -15.10 -4.49 -5.05
N ILE A 154 -15.65 -5.07 -3.98
CA ILE A 154 -16.06 -6.47 -3.95
C ILE A 154 -17.20 -6.72 -4.95
N ARG A 155 -18.23 -5.85 -4.96
CA ARG A 155 -19.35 -5.95 -5.90
C ARG A 155 -18.86 -5.90 -7.33
N ALA A 156 -18.04 -4.90 -7.66
CA ALA A 156 -17.44 -4.76 -8.99
C ALA A 156 -16.62 -5.99 -9.38
N ALA A 157 -15.72 -6.47 -8.50
CA ALA A 157 -14.88 -7.63 -8.76
C ALA A 157 -15.64 -8.94 -8.95
N LEU A 158 -16.87 -9.06 -8.40
CA LEU A 158 -17.75 -10.20 -8.58
C LEU A 158 -18.66 -10.07 -9.83
N GLN A 159 -18.80 -8.85 -10.37
CA GLN A 159 -19.61 -8.56 -11.57
C GLN A 159 -18.79 -8.53 -12.86
N THR A 160 -17.50 -8.31 -12.81
CA THR A 160 -16.60 -8.08 -13.96
C THR A 160 -16.58 -9.23 -14.99
N GLN A 161 -17.35 -10.31 -14.79
CA GLN A 161 -17.46 -11.43 -15.73
C GLN A 161 -18.79 -11.52 -16.46
N GLU A 162 -19.75 -10.63 -16.16
CA GLU A 162 -21.03 -10.61 -16.89
C GLU A 162 -20.92 -9.79 -18.20
N GLY A 163 -19.84 -9.02 -18.41
CA GLY A 163 -19.68 -8.10 -19.52
C GLY A 163 -18.76 -8.55 -20.66
N ASP A 164 -17.94 -9.58 -20.49
CA ASP A 164 -16.98 -9.99 -21.53
C ASP A 164 -17.57 -11.01 -22.56
N ASN A 165 -18.86 -11.36 -22.46
CA ASN A 165 -19.51 -12.32 -23.35
C ASN A 165 -20.62 -11.70 -24.24
N GLU A 166 -20.76 -10.37 -24.27
CA GLU A 166 -21.74 -9.70 -25.14
C GLU A 166 -21.14 -9.19 -26.47
N GLY A 167 -20.01 -9.72 -26.91
CA GLY A 167 -19.28 -9.24 -28.08
C GLY A 167 -18.99 -10.27 -29.17
N GLN A 168 -19.80 -11.32 -29.34
CA GLN A 168 -19.66 -12.21 -30.50
C GLN A 168 -20.99 -12.80 -30.93
N CYS A 169 -21.86 -11.93 -31.40
CA CYS A 169 -22.88 -12.33 -32.36
C CYS A 169 -22.29 -11.99 -33.73
N ASP A 170 -21.57 -12.92 -34.32
CA ASP A 170 -21.29 -12.93 -35.74
C ASP A 170 -22.62 -13.03 -36.49
N ALA A 171 -23.09 -11.89 -36.96
CA ALA A 171 -24.10 -11.83 -37.98
C ALA A 171 -23.44 -12.24 -39.28
N ASP A 172 -23.67 -13.43 -39.71
CA ASP A 172 -23.37 -13.90 -41.07
C ASP A 172 -24.44 -13.35 -42.03
N PRO A 173 -24.11 -12.43 -42.93
CA PRO A 173 -25.01 -12.00 -43.97
C PRO A 173 -24.63 -12.66 -45.30
N SER A 174 -24.96 -13.90 -45.48
CA SER A 174 -24.78 -14.51 -46.79
C SER A 174 -25.83 -15.58 -47.03
N SER A 175 -26.87 -15.18 -47.71
CA SER A 175 -27.51 -15.96 -48.80
C SER A 175 -28.80 -15.30 -49.23
N GLU A 176 -28.73 -14.36 -50.10
CA GLU A 176 -29.80 -14.06 -51.06
C GLU A 176 -29.33 -14.40 -52.44
N SER A 177 -29.56 -15.61 -52.80
CA SER A 177 -29.55 -16.02 -54.22
C SER A 177 -30.91 -15.69 -54.78
N VAL A 178 -30.96 -14.65 -55.60
CA VAL A 178 -32.11 -14.34 -56.41
C VAL A 178 -31.98 -15.09 -57.72
N ASP A 179 -32.70 -16.19 -57.84
CA ASP A 179 -32.98 -16.81 -59.15
C ASP A 179 -34.09 -16.00 -59.83
N GLN A 180 -33.74 -15.30 -60.89
CA GLN A 180 -34.66 -14.78 -61.87
C GLN A 180 -34.76 -15.78 -63.01
N ASP A 181 -35.78 -16.54 -62.94
CA ASP A 181 -36.31 -17.31 -64.08
C ASP A 181 -37.35 -16.44 -64.75
N SER A 182 -37.15 -16.15 -66.01
CA SER A 182 -38.12 -15.56 -66.94
C SER A 182 -38.48 -16.56 -67.97
N PRO A 183 -39.78 -16.87 -68.20
CA PRO A 183 -40.19 -17.54 -69.36
C PRO A 183 -40.56 -16.57 -70.51
N ASP A 184 -40.19 -16.90 -71.68
CA ASP A 184 -40.73 -16.72 -73.03
C ASP A 184 -41.77 -15.64 -73.29
#